data_6af90346f5f6fefef3aacc09a8999f93
#
_entry.id   6af90346f5f6fefef3aacc09a8999f93
#
_cell.length_a   1.000
_cell.length_b   1.000
_cell.length_c   1.000
_cell.angle_alpha   90.00
_cell.angle_beta   90.00
_cell.angle_gamma   90.00
#
_symmetry.space_group_name_H-M   'P 1'
#
loop_
_entity.id
_entity.type
_entity.pdbx_description
1 polymer ?
#
loop_
_entity_poly.entity_id
_entity_poly.type
_entity_poly.pdbx_seq_one_letter_code
_entity_poly.pdbx_strand_id
1 'polypeptide(L)'
;KLGHSYGAWSLTTEPTLTNEGLLTRVCEHDEDHIETKVLPKLDKNNYEFSVIETPNCTETGLDRYTTKVDGQTFNFEVVTSELGHTYESVVTKPTCEEEGYTTHTCHCGDSYVDTYVDALGHDYKVVEHIEETCEENGYTVYECSHDSKHTYTDVHTKLGHSYGAWSLTTEPTLTSEGLLTRVCEHDENHTETYVLPSL
;
A
#
# COMPACT_ATOMS: atom_id res chain seq x y z
N LYS A 1 -65.65 -13.48 -52.28
CA LYS A 1 -64.18 -13.51 -51.97
C LYS A 1 -64.02 -13.47 -50.49
N LEU A 2 -63.45 -14.52 -49.90
CA LEU A 2 -62.97 -14.49 -48.56
C LEU A 2 -61.81 -13.50 -48.47
N GLY A 3 -61.84 -12.55 -47.51
CA GLY A 3 -60.75 -11.66 -47.27
C GLY A 3 -59.58 -12.40 -46.62
N HIS A 4 -58.40 -11.78 -46.55
CA HIS A 4 -57.26 -12.35 -45.80
C HIS A 4 -57.49 -12.23 -44.28
N SER A 5 -57.31 -13.35 -43.59
CA SER A 5 -57.26 -13.43 -42.13
C SER A 5 -55.87 -13.96 -41.76
N TYR A 6 -55.06 -13.14 -41.12
CA TYR A 6 -53.69 -13.51 -40.76
C TYR A 6 -53.63 -13.97 -39.31
N GLY A 7 -52.85 -15.02 -39.10
CA GLY A 7 -52.53 -15.53 -37.75
C GLY A 7 -51.63 -14.57 -36.96
N ALA A 8 -51.16 -15.07 -35.81
CA ALA A 8 -50.21 -14.31 -34.98
C ALA A 8 -48.85 -14.11 -35.68
N TRP A 9 -48.16 -13.04 -35.33
CA TRP A 9 -46.82 -12.82 -35.79
C TRP A 9 -45.85 -13.84 -35.18
N SER A 10 -44.97 -14.38 -36.01
CA SER A 10 -43.86 -15.25 -35.65
C SER A 10 -42.54 -14.55 -35.91
N LEU A 11 -41.60 -14.69 -34.97
CA LEU A 11 -40.24 -14.16 -35.13
C LEU A 11 -39.47 -15.07 -36.11
N THR A 12 -39.06 -14.51 -37.26
CA THR A 12 -38.27 -15.21 -38.28
C THR A 12 -36.80 -14.95 -38.12
N THR A 13 -36.44 -13.68 -37.77
CA THR A 13 -35.09 -13.26 -37.51
C THR A 13 -35.10 -12.29 -36.33
N GLU A 14 -34.28 -12.55 -35.33
CA GLU A 14 -34.15 -11.65 -34.18
C GLU A 14 -33.39 -10.36 -34.59
N PRO A 15 -33.88 -9.19 -34.18
CA PRO A 15 -33.11 -7.97 -34.31
C PRO A 15 -31.92 -8.01 -33.31
N THR A 16 -30.82 -7.40 -33.70
CA THR A 16 -29.63 -7.21 -32.87
C THR A 16 -29.28 -5.73 -32.75
N LEU A 17 -28.25 -5.39 -31.99
CA LEU A 17 -27.73 -4.00 -31.96
C LEU A 17 -27.21 -3.51 -33.32
N THR A 18 -26.91 -4.44 -34.24
CA THR A 18 -26.34 -4.13 -35.54
C THR A 18 -27.22 -4.47 -36.71
N ASN A 19 -28.14 -5.42 -36.58
CA ASN A 19 -29.00 -5.92 -37.68
C ASN A 19 -30.46 -5.80 -37.33
N GLU A 20 -31.27 -5.58 -38.34
CA GLU A 20 -32.73 -5.59 -38.31
C GLU A 20 -33.24 -7.03 -38.10
N GLY A 21 -34.40 -7.17 -37.49
CA GLY A 21 -35.16 -8.43 -37.38
C GLY A 21 -36.29 -8.51 -38.36
N LEU A 22 -36.93 -9.67 -38.41
CA LEU A 22 -38.07 -9.94 -39.27
C LEU A 22 -39.15 -10.73 -38.55
N LEU A 23 -40.38 -10.24 -38.61
CA LEU A 23 -41.57 -10.96 -38.26
C LEU A 23 -42.30 -11.42 -39.52
N THR A 24 -42.89 -12.58 -39.44
CA THR A 24 -43.77 -13.11 -40.48
C THR A 24 -45.08 -13.60 -39.88
N ARG A 25 -46.16 -13.49 -40.68
CA ARG A 25 -47.44 -14.17 -40.38
C ARG A 25 -48.03 -14.71 -41.65
N VAL A 26 -48.80 -15.77 -41.51
CA VAL A 26 -49.39 -16.52 -42.65
C VAL A 26 -50.90 -16.34 -42.60
N CYS A 27 -51.53 -16.27 -43.78
CA CYS A 27 -52.97 -16.20 -43.91
C CYS A 27 -53.60 -17.57 -43.55
N GLU A 28 -54.61 -17.56 -42.70
CA GLU A 28 -55.33 -18.76 -42.25
C GLU A 28 -56.06 -19.54 -43.36
N HIS A 29 -56.30 -18.87 -44.47
CA HIS A 29 -57.01 -19.45 -45.60
C HIS A 29 -56.10 -19.87 -46.76
N ASP A 30 -54.84 -19.46 -46.77
CA ASP A 30 -53.89 -19.69 -47.85
C ASP A 30 -52.46 -19.52 -47.34
N GLU A 31 -51.72 -20.61 -47.20
CA GLU A 31 -50.37 -20.66 -46.68
C GLU A 31 -49.34 -19.97 -47.55
N ASP A 32 -49.60 -19.76 -48.83
CA ASP A 32 -48.75 -19.04 -49.77
C ASP A 32 -48.84 -17.51 -49.55
N HIS A 33 -49.87 -17.04 -48.85
CA HIS A 33 -50.01 -15.63 -48.51
C HIS A 33 -49.32 -15.29 -47.16
N ILE A 34 -48.11 -14.79 -47.27
CA ILE A 34 -47.27 -14.38 -46.16
C ILE A 34 -47.19 -12.85 -46.07
N GLU A 35 -47.34 -12.32 -44.87
CA GLU A 35 -47.06 -10.92 -44.57
C GLU A 35 -45.79 -10.83 -43.71
N THR A 36 -44.94 -9.83 -44.00
CA THR A 36 -43.69 -9.61 -43.30
C THR A 36 -43.66 -8.24 -42.69
N LYS A 37 -43.00 -8.12 -41.52
CA LYS A 37 -42.75 -6.84 -40.88
C LYS A 37 -41.30 -6.78 -40.38
N VAL A 38 -40.54 -5.77 -40.83
CA VAL A 38 -39.19 -5.54 -40.35
C VAL A 38 -39.22 -4.93 -38.96
N LEU A 39 -38.42 -5.48 -38.06
CA LEU A 39 -38.12 -4.91 -36.79
C LEU A 39 -36.83 -4.12 -36.89
N PRO A 40 -36.78 -2.84 -36.48
CA PRO A 40 -35.55 -2.07 -36.51
C PRO A 40 -34.48 -2.70 -35.60
N LYS A 41 -33.24 -2.28 -35.77
CA LYS A 41 -32.14 -2.63 -34.86
C LYS A 41 -32.49 -2.27 -33.43
N LEU A 42 -31.99 -3.07 -32.48
CA LEU A 42 -32.20 -2.81 -31.05
C LEU A 42 -31.54 -1.50 -30.62
N ASP A 43 -32.34 -0.52 -30.32
CA ASP A 43 -31.92 0.75 -29.72
C ASP A 43 -33.04 1.33 -28.83
N LYS A 44 -32.65 2.22 -27.91
CA LYS A 44 -33.56 2.81 -26.90
C LYS A 44 -34.62 3.75 -27.48
N ASN A 45 -34.52 4.14 -28.75
CA ASN A 45 -35.51 5.00 -29.41
C ASN A 45 -36.61 4.19 -30.08
N ASN A 46 -36.32 2.94 -30.50
CA ASN A 46 -37.23 2.08 -31.20
C ASN A 46 -37.95 1.06 -30.33
N TYR A 47 -37.41 0.80 -29.11
CA TYR A 47 -37.92 -0.19 -28.17
C TYR A 47 -38.07 0.41 -26.77
N GLU A 48 -39.01 -0.16 -25.99
CA GLU A 48 -39.01 0.04 -24.54
C GLU A 48 -37.77 -0.68 -24.00
N PHE A 49 -36.93 0.04 -23.28
CA PHE A 49 -35.66 -0.42 -22.74
C PHE A 49 -35.71 -0.62 -21.24
N SER A 50 -35.19 -1.71 -20.74
CA SER A 50 -34.97 -1.96 -19.32
C SER A 50 -33.66 -2.69 -19.06
N VAL A 51 -32.94 -2.29 -18.03
CA VAL A 51 -31.80 -3.05 -17.49
C VAL A 51 -32.38 -4.12 -16.57
N ILE A 52 -32.11 -5.38 -16.87
CA ILE A 52 -32.54 -6.53 -16.04
C ILE A 52 -31.46 -6.82 -15.00
N GLU A 53 -30.20 -6.87 -15.43
CA GLU A 53 -29.04 -7.06 -14.58
C GLU A 53 -27.97 -6.01 -14.93
N THR A 54 -27.50 -5.29 -13.92
CA THR A 54 -26.42 -4.32 -14.10
C THR A 54 -25.09 -5.07 -14.05
N PRO A 55 -24.20 -4.90 -15.05
CA PRO A 55 -22.89 -5.53 -15.03
C PRO A 55 -22.06 -4.97 -13.87
N ASN A 56 -21.19 -5.81 -13.30
CA ASN A 56 -20.19 -5.43 -12.34
C ASN A 56 -18.79 -5.74 -12.86
N CYS A 57 -17.77 -5.70 -12.00
CA CYS A 57 -16.39 -5.91 -12.45
C CYS A 57 -16.15 -7.29 -13.05
N THR A 58 -16.88 -8.32 -12.63
CA THR A 58 -16.65 -9.74 -12.97
C THR A 58 -17.84 -10.43 -13.58
N GLU A 59 -19.01 -9.81 -13.54
CA GLU A 59 -20.24 -10.39 -14.05
C GLU A 59 -20.83 -9.54 -15.16
N THR A 60 -21.34 -10.20 -16.18
CA THR A 60 -22.06 -9.57 -17.28
C THR A 60 -23.39 -9.03 -16.82
N GLY A 61 -23.90 -8.02 -17.50
CA GLY A 61 -25.26 -7.53 -17.32
C GLY A 61 -26.21 -8.08 -18.36
N LEU A 62 -27.50 -7.77 -18.22
CA LEU A 62 -28.54 -8.16 -19.13
C LEU A 62 -29.48 -6.97 -19.38
N ASP A 63 -29.60 -6.57 -20.63
CA ASP A 63 -30.52 -5.55 -21.09
C ASP A 63 -31.68 -6.20 -21.82
N ARG A 64 -32.90 -5.63 -21.70
CA ARG A 64 -34.09 -6.07 -22.41
C ARG A 64 -34.67 -4.94 -23.24
N TYR A 65 -34.96 -5.29 -24.50
CA TYR A 65 -35.66 -4.45 -25.48
C TYR A 65 -37.03 -5.05 -25.75
N THR A 66 -38.09 -4.27 -25.55
CA THR A 66 -39.49 -4.75 -25.70
C THR A 66 -40.19 -3.93 -26.78
N THR A 67 -40.92 -4.59 -27.65
CA THR A 67 -41.81 -3.94 -28.61
C THR A 67 -43.16 -4.65 -28.70
N LYS A 68 -44.19 -3.94 -29.20
CA LYS A 68 -45.53 -4.50 -29.45
C LYS A 68 -45.88 -4.33 -30.89
N VAL A 69 -46.33 -5.42 -31.49
CA VAL A 69 -46.83 -5.45 -32.86
C VAL A 69 -48.19 -6.07 -32.89
N ASP A 70 -49.21 -5.33 -33.27
CA ASP A 70 -50.62 -5.74 -33.33
C ASP A 70 -51.11 -6.38 -31.99
N GLY A 71 -50.65 -5.82 -30.84
CA GLY A 71 -50.99 -6.29 -29.52
C GLY A 71 -50.15 -7.45 -28.99
N GLN A 72 -49.31 -8.08 -29.79
CA GLN A 72 -48.39 -9.13 -29.41
C GLN A 72 -47.06 -8.52 -28.95
N THR A 73 -46.55 -8.97 -27.78
CA THR A 73 -45.28 -8.45 -27.18
C THR A 73 -44.10 -9.33 -27.56
N PHE A 74 -43.01 -8.67 -27.97
CA PHE A 74 -41.73 -9.31 -28.28
C PHE A 74 -40.65 -8.71 -27.35
N ASN A 75 -39.88 -9.61 -26.73
CA ASN A 75 -38.78 -9.25 -25.86
C ASN A 75 -37.47 -9.81 -26.45
N PHE A 76 -36.45 -8.98 -26.47
CA PHE A 76 -35.09 -9.32 -26.95
C PHE A 76 -34.11 -9.00 -25.83
N GLU A 77 -33.25 -9.93 -25.50
CA GLU A 77 -32.27 -9.78 -24.43
C GLU A 77 -30.87 -9.67 -25.02
N VAL A 78 -30.10 -8.71 -24.50
CA VAL A 78 -28.72 -8.46 -24.91
C VAL A 78 -27.85 -8.51 -23.68
N VAL A 79 -26.88 -9.41 -23.72
CA VAL A 79 -25.84 -9.50 -22.68
C VAL A 79 -24.88 -8.32 -22.84
N THR A 80 -24.67 -7.57 -21.77
CA THR A 80 -23.65 -6.52 -21.67
C THR A 80 -22.40 -7.07 -21.01
N SER A 81 -21.24 -6.64 -21.51
CA SER A 81 -19.96 -7.09 -20.96
C SER A 81 -19.77 -6.67 -19.51
N GLU A 82 -19.04 -7.47 -18.77
CA GLU A 82 -18.48 -7.08 -17.48
C GLU A 82 -17.68 -5.79 -17.60
N LEU A 83 -17.63 -5.02 -16.50
CA LEU A 83 -16.93 -3.71 -16.48
C LEU A 83 -15.41 -3.87 -16.38
N GLY A 84 -14.94 -5.02 -15.89
CA GLY A 84 -13.55 -5.24 -15.54
C GLY A 84 -13.16 -4.47 -14.28
N HIS A 85 -11.89 -4.60 -13.88
CA HIS A 85 -11.36 -3.90 -12.73
C HIS A 85 -10.63 -2.62 -13.14
N THR A 86 -10.90 -1.55 -12.43
CA THR A 86 -10.12 -0.29 -12.50
C THR A 86 -9.53 -0.05 -11.12
N TYR A 87 -8.18 -0.07 -11.02
CA TYR A 87 -7.48 0.03 -9.76
C TYR A 87 -6.96 1.43 -9.48
N GLU A 88 -7.15 1.88 -8.26
CA GLU A 88 -6.44 3.00 -7.66
C GLU A 88 -5.22 2.49 -6.91
N SER A 89 -4.08 3.19 -7.04
CA SER A 89 -2.80 2.73 -6.49
C SER A 89 -2.35 3.63 -5.34
N VAL A 90 -1.95 3.01 -4.23
CA VAL A 90 -1.39 3.67 -3.06
C VAL A 90 -0.03 3.07 -2.75
N VAL A 91 1.01 3.93 -2.70
CA VAL A 91 2.37 3.53 -2.38
C VAL A 91 2.61 3.63 -0.88
N THR A 92 2.99 2.52 -0.25
CA THR A 92 3.55 2.46 1.10
C THR A 92 5.07 2.48 0.98
N LYS A 93 5.70 3.52 1.53
CA LYS A 93 7.17 3.65 1.50
C LYS A 93 7.82 2.67 2.47
N PRO A 94 9.03 2.15 2.16
CA PRO A 94 9.78 1.33 3.09
C PRO A 94 10.21 2.14 4.31
N THR A 95 10.29 1.45 5.45
CA THR A 95 10.90 1.95 6.70
C THR A 95 12.29 1.35 6.90
N CYS A 96 12.92 1.61 8.04
CA CYS A 96 14.20 0.95 8.36
C CYS A 96 14.06 -0.58 8.45
N GLU A 97 12.90 -1.09 8.88
CA GLU A 97 12.67 -2.49 9.23
C GLU A 97 11.68 -3.20 8.30
N GLU A 98 10.78 -2.44 7.69
CA GLU A 98 9.72 -2.97 6.85
C GLU A 98 9.91 -2.57 5.38
N GLU A 99 9.62 -3.51 4.49
CA GLU A 99 9.60 -3.26 3.06
C GLU A 99 8.44 -2.33 2.64
N GLY A 100 8.66 -1.57 1.58
CA GLY A 100 7.63 -0.80 0.91
C GLY A 100 6.92 -1.63 -0.14
N TYR A 101 5.70 -1.20 -0.53
CA TYR A 101 4.91 -1.87 -1.57
C TYR A 101 3.86 -0.93 -2.14
N THR A 102 3.27 -1.32 -3.27
CA THR A 102 2.12 -0.62 -3.85
C THR A 102 0.87 -1.47 -3.69
N THR A 103 -0.17 -0.92 -3.07
CA THR A 103 -1.49 -1.54 -2.99
C THR A 103 -2.37 -0.99 -4.11
N HIS A 104 -3.02 -1.88 -4.84
CA HIS A 104 -3.99 -1.58 -5.88
C HIS A 104 -5.37 -2.01 -5.42
N THR A 105 -6.34 -1.10 -5.42
CA THR A 105 -7.70 -1.38 -4.93
C THR A 105 -8.74 -0.95 -5.96
N CYS A 106 -9.62 -1.87 -6.33
CA CYS A 106 -10.78 -1.61 -7.17
C CYS A 106 -11.98 -1.19 -6.30
N HIS A 107 -12.86 -0.36 -6.85
CA HIS A 107 -14.10 0.05 -6.18
C HIS A 107 -15.02 -1.12 -5.76
N CYS A 108 -14.88 -2.29 -6.40
CA CYS A 108 -15.63 -3.51 -6.04
C CYS A 108 -15.06 -4.24 -4.81
N GLY A 109 -13.93 -3.77 -4.24
CA GLY A 109 -13.26 -4.36 -3.10
C GLY A 109 -12.15 -5.35 -3.45
N ASP A 110 -11.97 -5.69 -4.74
CA ASP A 110 -10.83 -6.48 -5.17
C ASP A 110 -9.53 -5.69 -5.01
N SER A 111 -8.47 -6.35 -4.52
CA SER A 111 -7.19 -5.69 -4.30
C SER A 111 -6.02 -6.66 -4.41
N TYR A 112 -4.88 -6.13 -4.82
CA TYR A 112 -3.61 -6.85 -4.83
C TYR A 112 -2.46 -5.91 -4.47
N VAL A 113 -1.30 -6.50 -4.15
CA VAL A 113 -0.09 -5.77 -3.77
C VAL A 113 1.05 -6.20 -4.69
N ASP A 114 1.82 -5.23 -5.14
CA ASP A 114 3.03 -5.44 -5.94
C ASP A 114 4.09 -4.36 -5.68
N THR A 115 5.12 -4.32 -6.54
CA THR A 115 6.18 -3.30 -6.53
C THR A 115 6.84 -3.17 -5.16
N TYR A 116 7.30 -4.32 -4.63
CA TYR A 116 8.00 -4.36 -3.35
C TYR A 116 9.36 -3.66 -3.44
N VAL A 117 9.69 -2.89 -2.39
CA VAL A 117 10.97 -2.22 -2.21
C VAL A 117 11.53 -2.64 -0.86
N ASP A 118 12.76 -3.13 -0.84
CA ASP A 118 13.40 -3.60 0.38
C ASP A 118 13.39 -2.53 1.50
N ALA A 119 13.36 -2.99 2.76
CA ALA A 119 13.55 -2.13 3.91
C ALA A 119 14.87 -1.36 3.80
N LEU A 120 14.86 -0.10 4.24
CA LEU A 120 16.02 0.81 4.12
C LEU A 120 17.22 0.35 4.95
N GLY A 121 16.98 -0.46 5.99
CA GLY A 121 17.97 -0.77 7.01
C GLY A 121 18.27 0.45 7.89
N HIS A 122 19.25 0.30 8.78
CA HIS A 122 19.70 1.39 9.64
C HIS A 122 21.01 1.96 9.14
N ASP A 123 21.07 3.28 8.99
CA ASP A 123 22.29 4.07 8.73
C ASP A 123 22.52 4.98 9.94
N TYR A 124 23.32 4.47 10.89
CA TYR A 124 23.57 5.15 12.16
C TYR A 124 24.69 6.18 12.04
N LYS A 125 24.44 7.39 12.56
CA LYS A 125 25.40 8.48 12.67
C LYS A 125 25.56 8.88 14.13
N VAL A 126 26.78 9.24 14.51
CA VAL A 126 27.08 9.81 15.84
C VAL A 126 26.40 11.17 15.96
N VAL A 127 25.58 11.30 16.99
CA VAL A 127 24.90 12.57 17.33
C VAL A 127 25.39 13.18 18.63
N GLU A 128 25.96 12.35 19.52
CA GLU A 128 26.57 12.79 20.75
C GLU A 128 27.74 11.87 21.10
N HIS A 129 28.81 12.45 21.64
CA HIS A 129 29.97 11.72 22.12
C HIS A 129 30.50 12.41 23.37
N ILE A 130 30.61 11.65 24.45
CA ILE A 130 31.22 12.05 25.71
C ILE A 130 32.34 11.07 26.00
N GLU A 131 33.56 11.65 26.13
CA GLU A 131 34.77 10.90 26.49
C GLU A 131 34.66 10.35 27.91
N GLU A 132 35.21 9.17 28.14
CA GLU A 132 35.36 8.59 29.46
C GLU A 132 36.45 9.33 30.25
N THR A 133 36.24 9.44 31.57
CA THR A 133 37.20 9.99 32.49
C THR A 133 37.75 8.89 33.44
N CYS A 134 38.61 9.28 34.38
CA CYS A 134 39.05 8.33 35.39
C CYS A 134 37.91 7.77 36.27
N GLU A 135 36.87 8.57 36.47
CA GLU A 135 35.80 8.31 37.43
C GLU A 135 34.45 8.01 36.79
N GLU A 136 34.20 8.55 35.57
CA GLU A 136 32.92 8.44 34.89
C GLU A 136 33.08 7.73 33.53
N ASN A 137 32.05 6.95 33.18
CA ASN A 137 31.97 6.32 31.90
C ASN A 137 31.73 7.37 30.81
N GLY A 138 32.35 7.19 29.65
CA GLY A 138 31.99 7.87 28.42
C GLY A 138 30.83 7.17 27.72
N TYR A 139 30.29 7.81 26.72
CA TYR A 139 29.30 7.19 25.83
C TYR A 139 29.26 7.85 24.44
N THR A 140 28.79 7.08 23.50
CA THR A 140 28.48 7.57 22.14
C THR A 140 27.04 7.25 21.80
N VAL A 141 26.25 8.26 21.44
CA VAL A 141 24.87 8.11 20.99
C VAL A 141 24.84 8.09 19.47
N TYR A 142 24.19 7.10 18.93
CA TYR A 142 23.98 6.91 17.51
C TYR A 142 22.50 7.09 17.20
N GLU A 143 22.19 7.79 16.12
CA GLU A 143 20.86 8.01 15.59
C GLU A 143 20.79 7.56 14.13
N CYS A 144 19.73 6.85 13.76
CA CYS A 144 19.52 6.42 12.38
C CYS A 144 19.13 7.61 11.49
N SER A 145 19.79 7.77 10.36
CA SER A 145 19.52 8.86 9.41
C SER A 145 18.15 8.74 8.71
N HIS A 146 17.52 7.55 8.74
CA HIS A 146 16.21 7.31 8.15
C HIS A 146 15.06 7.53 9.15
N ASP A 147 15.29 7.31 10.45
CA ASP A 147 14.32 7.55 11.53
C ASP A 147 15.04 7.91 12.83
N SER A 148 14.88 9.13 13.27
CA SER A 148 15.49 9.67 14.50
C SER A 148 14.99 9.02 15.80
N LYS A 149 13.95 8.20 15.74
CA LYS A 149 13.50 7.39 16.89
C LYS A 149 14.36 6.15 17.11
N HIS A 150 15.06 5.71 16.07
CA HIS A 150 15.98 4.58 16.16
C HIS A 150 17.33 5.04 16.63
N THR A 151 17.58 4.94 17.92
CA THR A 151 18.81 5.31 18.57
C THR A 151 19.38 4.15 19.38
N TYR A 152 20.69 4.10 19.51
CA TYR A 152 21.34 3.29 20.52
C TYR A 152 22.54 4.03 21.13
N THR A 153 22.96 3.61 22.33
CA THR A 153 24.07 4.19 23.04
C THR A 153 25.14 3.13 23.28
N ASP A 154 26.36 3.41 22.86
CA ASP A 154 27.54 2.63 23.20
C ASP A 154 28.22 3.27 24.42
N VAL A 155 28.43 2.49 25.49
CA VAL A 155 28.98 2.97 26.74
C VAL A 155 30.45 2.55 26.83
N HIS A 156 31.33 3.55 26.98
CA HIS A 156 32.77 3.36 27.22
C HIS A 156 33.03 3.32 28.72
N THR A 157 33.69 2.26 29.15
CA THR A 157 34.03 2.11 30.57
C THR A 157 35.06 3.13 30.99
N LYS A 158 34.85 3.76 32.15
CA LYS A 158 35.79 4.69 32.77
C LYS A 158 37.22 4.14 32.79
N LEU A 159 38.21 5.02 32.62
CA LEU A 159 39.62 4.68 32.54
C LEU A 159 40.17 4.13 33.86
N GLY A 160 39.59 4.56 34.98
CA GLY A 160 40.17 4.34 36.30
C GLY A 160 41.42 5.20 36.51
N HIS A 161 42.07 5.06 37.67
CA HIS A 161 43.32 5.77 37.95
C HIS A 161 44.52 4.90 37.63
N SER A 162 45.46 5.47 36.86
CA SER A 162 46.79 4.94 36.64
C SER A 162 47.80 5.98 37.20
N TYR A 163 48.32 5.70 38.37
CA TYR A 163 49.25 6.63 38.99
C TYR A 163 50.68 6.38 38.57
N GLY A 164 51.41 7.46 38.21
CA GLY A 164 52.82 7.45 37.93
C GLY A 164 53.68 7.18 39.20
N ALA A 165 54.96 7.38 39.05
CA ALA A 165 55.92 7.20 40.17
C ALA A 165 55.73 8.26 41.25
N TRP A 166 56.02 7.86 42.48
CA TRP A 166 56.06 8.77 43.62
C TRP A 166 57.22 9.80 43.45
N SER A 167 56.94 11.07 43.66
CA SER A 167 57.88 12.17 43.70
C SER A 167 57.86 12.81 45.10
N LEU A 168 59.01 13.19 45.57
CA LEU A 168 59.14 13.91 46.83
C LEU A 168 58.71 15.38 46.64
N THR A 169 57.60 15.72 47.29
CA THR A 169 57.00 17.08 47.16
C THR A 169 57.50 17.98 48.33
N THR A 170 57.65 17.36 49.51
CA THR A 170 58.17 18.03 50.70
C THR A 170 59.13 17.11 51.42
N GLU A 171 60.37 17.60 51.66
CA GLU A 171 61.36 16.82 52.45
C GLU A 171 61.01 16.79 53.95
N PRO A 172 61.09 15.61 54.57
CA PRO A 172 60.92 15.54 56.03
C PRO A 172 62.09 16.20 56.74
N THR A 173 61.82 16.81 57.89
CA THR A 173 62.83 17.40 58.78
C THR A 173 62.72 16.78 60.15
N LEU A 174 63.62 17.20 61.09
CA LEU A 174 63.57 16.74 62.49
C LEU A 174 62.27 17.14 63.23
N THR A 175 61.58 18.18 62.70
CA THR A 175 60.38 18.75 63.34
C THR A 175 59.15 18.76 62.47
N SER A 176 59.27 18.33 61.18
CA SER A 176 58.18 18.36 60.22
C SER A 176 58.16 17.08 59.39
N GLU A 177 56.99 16.62 59.07
CA GLU A 177 56.73 15.51 58.16
C GLU A 177 57.05 15.87 56.74
N GLY A 178 57.42 14.88 55.91
CA GLY A 178 57.57 15.00 54.48
C GLY A 178 56.32 14.56 53.71
N LEU A 179 56.30 14.82 52.40
CA LEU A 179 55.19 14.43 51.55
C LEU A 179 55.72 13.88 50.24
N LEU A 180 55.24 12.69 49.87
CA LEU A 180 55.33 12.14 48.52
C LEU A 180 54.00 12.38 47.81
N THR A 181 54.06 12.70 46.53
CA THR A 181 52.89 12.86 45.69
C THR A 181 53.10 12.06 44.40
N ARG A 182 52.03 11.40 43.93
CA ARG A 182 51.94 10.83 42.60
C ARG A 182 50.72 11.34 41.89
N VAL A 183 50.78 11.44 40.57
CA VAL A 183 49.78 12.05 39.71
C VAL A 183 49.21 10.95 38.83
N CYS A 184 47.91 10.98 38.59
CA CYS A 184 47.26 10.09 37.62
C CYS A 184 47.72 10.45 36.19
N GLU A 185 48.03 9.41 35.41
CA GLU A 185 48.48 9.59 34.03
C GLU A 185 47.34 10.05 33.08
N HIS A 186 46.07 9.81 33.49
CA HIS A 186 44.89 10.20 32.69
C HIS A 186 44.36 11.60 33.03
N ASP A 187 44.65 12.11 34.27
CA ASP A 187 44.22 13.43 34.73
C ASP A 187 45.20 13.99 35.76
N GLU A 188 45.90 15.05 35.43
CA GLU A 188 46.89 15.68 36.31
C GLU A 188 46.32 16.26 37.61
N ASN A 189 45.00 16.50 37.68
CA ASN A 189 44.33 16.99 38.87
C ASN A 189 44.07 15.86 39.88
N HIS A 190 44.12 14.61 39.45
CA HIS A 190 43.95 13.45 40.33
C HIS A 190 45.32 13.05 40.92
N THR A 191 45.53 13.42 42.19
CA THR A 191 46.78 13.18 42.92
C THR A 191 46.53 12.30 44.10
N GLU A 192 47.54 11.49 44.43
CA GLU A 192 47.55 10.70 45.65
C GLU A 192 48.81 11.13 46.45
N THR A 193 48.64 11.25 47.76
CA THR A 193 49.71 11.69 48.66
C THR A 193 50.01 10.66 49.72
N TYR A 194 51.28 10.57 50.08
CA TYR A 194 51.77 9.74 51.19
C TYR A 194 52.65 10.55 52.12
N VAL A 195 52.32 10.57 53.39
CA VAL A 195 53.05 11.32 54.43
C VAL A 195 54.28 10.53 54.90
N LEU A 196 55.43 11.14 54.83
CA LEU A 196 56.67 10.62 55.37
C LEU A 196 56.82 11.12 56.82
N PRO A 197 57.21 10.27 57.81
CA PRO A 197 57.42 10.71 59.18
C PRO A 197 58.60 11.68 59.28
N SER A 198 58.58 12.53 60.28
CA SER A 198 59.73 13.39 60.63
C SER A 198 60.96 12.55 60.98
N LEU A 199 62.14 13.11 60.69
CA LEU A 199 63.43 12.47 60.88
C LEU A 199 63.78 12.31 62.35
#